data_4d0205517dfecdb0a253363eb811af39
#
_entry.id   4d0205517dfecdb0a253363eb811af39
#
_cell.length_a   1.000
_cell.length_b   1.000
_cell.length_c   1.000
_cell.angle_alpha   90.00
_cell.angle_beta   90.00
_cell.angle_gamma   90.00
#
_symmetry.space_group_name_H-M   'P 1'
#
loop_
_entity.id
_entity.type
_entity.pdbx_description
1 polymer ?
#
loop_
_entity_poly.entity_id
_entity_poly.type
_entity_poly.pdbx_seq_one_letter_code
_entity_poly.pdbx_strand_id
1 'polypeptide(L)'
;MTPRSLLRSALLMLLLAVLATSGCARMKGMFKDKDANEGVPVEQLYDKGHDLMTKGNWSGAVVVYKRLAAQYPYGPYTEQSLMETAYAQYKSGVNDDAISTIDRFIRTYPTHRNTVYMYYLRGLVNSNRDTVFLQRVWSLDASRRDLATPTQAYNDFSIVAERYPNSRYAADARLRMQALRNLFARHELETALYYLRRGAYVSAADRAKYLLETWPQTEHQNDAVAVLAEAYTQLGNESLAADAKRVLQANDPNHPWLRGDWPDYPSKFRKLNPFAGEKSALDNN
;
A
#
# COMPACT_ATOMS: atom_id res chain seq x y z
N MET A 1 14.64 62.34 28.16
CA MET A 1 13.87 61.42 27.28
C MET A 1 13.44 62.24 26.07
N THR A 2 13.87 61.90 24.89
CA THR A 2 13.58 62.65 23.66
C THR A 2 12.14 62.41 23.22
N PRO A 3 11.40 63.41 22.68
CA PRO A 3 9.99 63.25 22.29
C PRO A 3 9.75 62.13 21.25
N ARG A 4 10.80 61.72 20.55
CA ARG A 4 10.76 60.63 19.61
C ARG A 4 10.65 59.22 20.22
N SER A 5 11.12 59.02 21.48
CA SER A 5 10.98 57.72 22.17
C SER A 5 9.60 57.53 22.74
N LEU A 6 8.95 58.60 23.20
CA LEU A 6 7.55 58.56 23.68
C LEU A 6 6.57 58.30 22.53
N LEU A 7 6.82 58.87 21.33
CA LEU A 7 5.98 58.63 20.16
C LEU A 7 6.07 57.17 19.67
N ARG A 8 7.24 56.58 19.73
CA ARG A 8 7.44 55.15 19.35
C ARG A 8 6.79 54.18 20.34
N SER A 9 6.85 54.45 21.63
CA SER A 9 6.17 53.62 22.63
C SER A 9 4.64 53.75 22.57
N ALA A 10 4.13 54.95 22.27
CA ALA A 10 2.69 55.15 22.07
C ALA A 10 2.18 54.45 20.83
N LEU A 11 2.96 54.45 19.73
CA LEU A 11 2.61 53.72 18.49
C LEU A 11 2.63 52.20 18.67
N LEU A 12 3.59 51.70 19.45
CA LEU A 12 3.68 50.28 19.78
C LEU A 12 2.52 49.80 20.66
N MET A 13 2.11 50.61 21.64
CA MET A 13 0.94 50.29 22.45
C MET A 13 -0.37 50.35 21.66
N LEU A 14 -0.51 51.27 20.71
CA LEU A 14 -1.67 51.34 19.85
C LEU A 14 -1.75 50.13 18.91
N LEU A 15 -0.59 49.66 18.37
CA LEU A 15 -0.50 48.46 17.52
C LEU A 15 -0.90 47.22 18.32
N LEU A 16 -0.41 47.08 19.55
CA LEU A 16 -0.77 45.98 20.45
C LEU A 16 -2.26 45.98 20.82
N ALA A 17 -2.85 47.14 21.04
CA ALA A 17 -4.30 47.29 21.33
C ALA A 17 -5.17 46.89 20.13
N VAL A 18 -4.75 47.23 18.89
CA VAL A 18 -5.46 46.84 17.65
C VAL A 18 -5.36 45.33 17.41
N LEU A 19 -4.21 44.70 17.70
CA LEU A 19 -4.03 43.25 17.61
C LEU A 19 -4.84 42.51 18.68
N ALA A 20 -5.01 43.03 19.85
CA ALA A 20 -5.82 42.44 20.94
C ALA A 20 -7.32 42.49 20.67
N THR A 21 -7.83 43.52 19.98
CA THR A 21 -9.25 43.62 19.64
C THR A 21 -9.68 42.81 18.44
N SER A 22 -8.77 42.52 17.51
CA SER A 22 -9.07 41.69 16.34
C SER A 22 -9.04 40.17 16.63
N GLY A 23 -8.40 39.72 17.71
CA GLY A 23 -8.29 38.31 18.11
C GLY A 23 -9.54 37.72 18.74
N CYS A 24 -10.30 38.50 19.51
CA CYS A 24 -11.44 37.99 20.27
C CYS A 24 -12.69 37.67 19.43
N ALA A 25 -12.90 38.32 18.30
CA ALA A 25 -14.05 38.06 17.44
C ALA A 25 -13.93 36.74 16.65
N ARG A 26 -12.70 36.37 16.29
CA ARG A 26 -12.43 35.14 15.53
C ARG A 26 -12.42 33.88 16.41
N MET A 27 -12.09 34.04 17.69
CA MET A 27 -12.10 32.94 18.65
C MET A 27 -13.51 32.57 19.13
N LYS A 28 -14.48 33.49 19.15
CA LYS A 28 -15.88 33.20 19.49
C LYS A 28 -16.58 32.30 18.45
N GLY A 29 -16.18 32.36 17.18
CA GLY A 29 -16.69 31.46 16.13
C GLY A 29 -16.18 30.03 16.24
N MET A 30 -14.97 29.85 16.79
CA MET A 30 -14.33 28.54 16.87
C MET A 30 -14.85 27.66 18.02
N PHE A 31 -15.47 28.27 19.04
CA PHE A 31 -16.09 27.59 20.19
C PHE A 31 -17.63 27.47 20.09
N LYS A 32 -18.25 28.08 19.08
CA LYS A 32 -19.71 28.09 18.93
C LYS A 32 -20.25 26.81 18.26
N ASP A 33 -19.37 25.99 17.66
CA ASP A 33 -19.79 24.76 16.99
C ASP A 33 -19.94 23.54 17.92
N LYS A 34 -19.63 23.67 19.22
CA LYS A 34 -19.72 22.54 20.15
C LYS A 34 -21.16 22.16 20.49
N ASP A 35 -22.09 23.12 20.46
CA ASP A 35 -23.47 22.91 20.93
C ASP A 35 -24.52 22.85 19.81
N ALA A 36 -24.15 23.17 18.58
CA ALA A 36 -25.10 23.31 17.47
C ALA A 36 -25.72 21.99 16.97
N ASN A 37 -25.29 20.82 17.51
CA ASN A 37 -25.80 19.50 17.13
C ASN A 37 -25.98 18.55 18.32
N GLU A 38 -25.99 19.00 19.56
CA GLU A 38 -26.49 18.19 20.67
C GLU A 38 -28.01 18.00 20.47
N GLY A 39 -28.40 16.73 20.34
CA GLY A 39 -29.80 16.37 20.10
C GLY A 39 -30.23 16.21 18.63
N VAL A 40 -29.30 16.29 17.67
CA VAL A 40 -29.64 15.94 16.28
C VAL A 40 -29.88 14.44 16.20
N PRO A 41 -31.05 13.98 15.66
CA PRO A 41 -31.32 12.55 15.50
C PRO A 41 -30.23 11.82 14.71
N VAL A 42 -29.97 10.56 15.08
CA VAL A 42 -28.89 9.76 14.49
C VAL A 42 -29.06 9.60 12.99
N GLU A 43 -30.30 9.49 12.51
CA GLU A 43 -30.65 9.41 11.09
C GLU A 43 -30.17 10.66 10.33
N GLN A 44 -30.44 11.86 10.89
CA GLN A 44 -30.04 13.12 10.23
C GLN A 44 -28.52 13.28 10.18
N LEU A 45 -27.80 12.83 11.22
CA LEU A 45 -26.34 12.82 11.21
C LEU A 45 -25.81 11.84 10.17
N TYR A 46 -26.42 10.66 10.09
CA TYR A 46 -26.04 9.66 9.10
C TYR A 46 -26.28 10.18 7.67
N ASP A 47 -27.48 10.68 7.40
CA ASP A 47 -27.85 11.22 6.08
C ASP A 47 -26.91 12.36 5.64
N LYS A 48 -26.56 13.26 6.57
CA LYS A 48 -25.59 14.32 6.32
C LYS A 48 -24.20 13.77 5.95
N GLY A 49 -23.74 12.76 6.66
CA GLY A 49 -22.47 12.08 6.36
C GLY A 49 -22.51 11.41 4.99
N HIS A 50 -23.61 10.71 4.70
CA HIS A 50 -23.82 10.03 3.44
C HIS A 50 -23.93 10.99 2.24
N ASP A 51 -24.60 12.11 2.38
CA ASP A 51 -24.65 13.17 1.36
C ASP A 51 -23.26 13.74 1.06
N LEU A 52 -22.41 13.91 2.08
CA LEU A 52 -21.00 14.32 1.89
C LEU A 52 -20.19 13.22 1.15
N MET A 53 -20.44 11.96 1.45
CA MET A 53 -19.83 10.83 0.73
C MET A 53 -20.20 10.84 -0.74
N THR A 54 -21.47 11.00 -1.08
CA THR A 54 -21.96 11.01 -2.47
C THR A 54 -21.41 12.18 -3.27
N LYS A 55 -21.15 13.33 -2.61
CA LYS A 55 -20.51 14.52 -3.19
C LYS A 55 -18.98 14.41 -3.27
N GLY A 56 -18.38 13.30 -2.81
CA GLY A 56 -16.93 13.12 -2.78
C GLY A 56 -16.21 13.94 -1.71
N ASN A 57 -16.94 14.55 -0.78
CA ASN A 57 -16.35 15.28 0.36
C ASN A 57 -16.02 14.28 1.48
N TRP A 58 -14.98 13.45 1.23
CA TRP A 58 -14.56 12.37 2.13
C TRP A 58 -14.19 12.87 3.53
N SER A 59 -13.41 13.95 3.61
CA SER A 59 -12.98 14.52 4.89
C SER A 59 -14.14 15.07 5.69
N GLY A 60 -15.10 15.75 5.04
CA GLY A 60 -16.32 16.22 5.66
C GLY A 60 -17.18 15.10 6.21
N ALA A 61 -17.32 14.00 5.44
CA ALA A 61 -18.05 12.81 5.87
C ALA A 61 -17.43 12.19 7.13
N VAL A 62 -16.09 12.05 7.17
CA VAL A 62 -15.36 11.52 8.33
C VAL A 62 -15.66 12.34 9.59
N VAL A 63 -15.69 13.68 9.50
CA VAL A 63 -16.01 14.53 10.65
C VAL A 63 -17.42 14.27 11.17
N VAL A 64 -18.41 14.18 10.26
CA VAL A 64 -19.82 13.94 10.64
C VAL A 64 -19.99 12.56 11.25
N TYR A 65 -19.41 11.51 10.65
CA TYR A 65 -19.50 10.14 11.16
C TYR A 65 -18.77 9.94 12.48
N LYS A 66 -17.60 10.58 12.69
CA LYS A 66 -16.92 10.58 14.00
C LYS A 66 -17.81 11.23 15.08
N ARG A 67 -18.54 12.29 14.74
CA ARG A 67 -19.51 12.92 15.66
C ARG A 67 -20.68 11.98 15.94
N LEU A 68 -21.26 11.34 14.91
CA LEU A 68 -22.32 10.36 15.07
C LEU A 68 -21.90 9.26 16.05
N ALA A 69 -20.73 8.66 15.85
CA ALA A 69 -20.22 7.60 16.69
C ALA A 69 -19.91 8.05 18.14
N ALA A 70 -19.61 9.33 18.35
CA ALA A 70 -19.41 9.89 19.69
C ALA A 70 -20.73 10.14 20.43
N GLN A 71 -21.78 10.59 19.74
CA GLN A 71 -23.09 10.84 20.33
C GLN A 71 -23.92 9.56 20.49
N TYR A 72 -23.80 8.66 19.53
CA TYR A 72 -24.52 7.40 19.48
C TYR A 72 -23.51 6.24 19.37
N PRO A 73 -22.93 5.77 20.48
CA PRO A 73 -21.82 4.80 20.44
C PRO A 73 -22.23 3.39 20.01
N TYR A 74 -23.54 3.10 19.97
CA TYR A 74 -24.10 1.80 19.60
C TYR A 74 -25.25 1.92 18.61
N GLY A 75 -25.46 0.84 17.84
CA GLY A 75 -26.59 0.71 16.93
C GLY A 75 -26.20 0.68 15.46
N PRO A 76 -27.16 0.37 14.58
CA PRO A 76 -26.91 0.10 13.16
C PRO A 76 -26.27 1.28 12.43
N TYR A 77 -26.66 2.51 12.76
CA TYR A 77 -26.09 3.72 12.16
C TYR A 77 -24.62 3.91 12.54
N THR A 78 -24.25 3.55 13.77
CA THR A 78 -22.86 3.63 14.23
C THR A 78 -21.98 2.57 13.55
N GLU A 79 -22.48 1.35 13.43
CA GLU A 79 -21.80 0.27 12.70
C GLU A 79 -21.57 0.67 11.25
N GLN A 80 -22.60 1.17 10.57
CA GLN A 80 -22.52 1.62 9.19
C GLN A 80 -21.58 2.85 9.04
N SER A 81 -21.70 3.82 9.95
CA SER A 81 -20.85 5.01 9.91
C SER A 81 -19.37 4.71 10.12
N LEU A 82 -19.02 3.67 10.89
CA LEU A 82 -17.63 3.22 11.04
C LEU A 82 -17.08 2.64 9.73
N MET A 83 -17.88 1.85 9.02
CA MET A 83 -17.48 1.31 7.72
C MET A 83 -17.31 2.41 6.68
N GLU A 84 -18.24 3.36 6.64
CA GLU A 84 -18.16 4.50 5.72
C GLU A 84 -17.03 5.47 6.09
N THR A 85 -16.72 5.63 7.39
CA THR A 85 -15.54 6.37 7.83
C THR A 85 -14.26 5.75 7.28
N ALA A 86 -14.11 4.43 7.42
CA ALA A 86 -12.94 3.72 6.91
C ALA A 86 -12.79 3.88 5.39
N TYR A 87 -13.90 3.76 4.66
CA TYR A 87 -13.90 3.98 3.21
C TYR A 87 -13.57 5.42 2.83
N ALA A 88 -14.13 6.41 3.52
CA ALA A 88 -13.85 7.82 3.28
C ALA A 88 -12.37 8.18 3.56
N GLN A 89 -11.79 7.61 4.63
CA GLN A 89 -10.37 7.75 4.96
C GLN A 89 -9.48 7.14 3.85
N TYR A 90 -9.83 5.95 3.36
CA TYR A 90 -9.16 5.33 2.22
C TYR A 90 -9.24 6.21 0.96
N LYS A 91 -10.42 6.73 0.63
CA LYS A 91 -10.65 7.59 -0.54
C LYS A 91 -9.93 8.93 -0.44
N SER A 92 -9.74 9.46 0.76
CA SER A 92 -8.96 10.69 1.02
C SER A 92 -7.45 10.44 1.14
N GLY A 93 -6.97 9.19 1.04
CA GLY A 93 -5.55 8.83 1.12
C GLY A 93 -4.99 8.82 2.55
N VAL A 94 -5.84 8.91 3.58
CA VAL A 94 -5.43 8.85 4.99
C VAL A 94 -5.39 7.39 5.43
N ASN A 95 -4.43 6.64 4.88
CA ASN A 95 -4.39 5.18 4.96
C ASN A 95 -4.22 4.65 6.39
N ASP A 96 -3.42 5.28 7.24
CA ASP A 96 -3.18 4.83 8.62
C ASP A 96 -4.45 4.94 9.48
N ASP A 97 -5.20 6.03 9.33
CA ASP A 97 -6.49 6.19 10.00
C ASP A 97 -7.50 5.15 9.49
N ALA A 98 -7.50 4.88 8.16
CA ALA A 98 -8.38 3.86 7.58
C ALA A 98 -8.10 2.48 8.20
N ILE A 99 -6.83 2.05 8.27
CA ILE A 99 -6.43 0.79 8.92
C ILE A 99 -6.90 0.76 10.37
N SER A 100 -6.65 1.83 11.14
CA SER A 100 -7.06 1.93 12.54
C SER A 100 -8.59 1.78 12.72
N THR A 101 -9.37 2.43 11.84
CA THR A 101 -10.83 2.36 11.86
C THR A 101 -11.34 0.97 11.47
N ILE A 102 -10.73 0.34 10.46
CA ILE A 102 -11.04 -1.02 10.03
C ILE A 102 -10.77 -2.01 11.15
N ASP A 103 -9.58 -1.94 11.76
CA ASP A 103 -9.19 -2.84 12.86
C ASP A 103 -10.11 -2.70 14.06
N ARG A 104 -10.53 -1.47 14.39
CA ARG A 104 -11.54 -1.23 15.43
C ARG A 104 -12.84 -1.92 15.08
N PHE A 105 -13.34 -1.78 13.85
CA PHE A 105 -14.56 -2.44 13.41
C PHE A 105 -14.47 -3.96 13.54
N ILE A 106 -13.41 -4.57 13.00
CA ILE A 106 -13.22 -6.03 13.02
C ILE A 106 -13.15 -6.57 14.47
N ARG A 107 -12.49 -5.84 15.39
CA ARG A 107 -12.42 -6.22 16.80
C ARG A 107 -13.75 -6.05 17.52
N THR A 108 -14.51 -5.00 17.21
CA THR A 108 -15.77 -4.70 17.89
C THR A 108 -16.93 -5.56 17.37
N TYR A 109 -16.91 -5.87 16.05
CA TYR A 109 -17.98 -6.58 15.36
C TYR A 109 -17.46 -7.77 14.54
N PRO A 110 -16.84 -8.78 15.18
CA PRO A 110 -16.15 -9.88 14.46
C PRO A 110 -17.09 -10.78 13.65
N THR A 111 -18.36 -10.85 14.04
CA THR A 111 -19.39 -11.68 13.35
C THR A 111 -20.34 -10.87 12.48
N HIS A 112 -20.11 -9.56 12.32
CA HIS A 112 -20.98 -8.73 11.51
C HIS A 112 -20.90 -9.14 10.02
N ARG A 113 -22.05 -9.12 9.33
CA ARG A 113 -22.15 -9.53 7.92
C ARG A 113 -21.17 -8.83 6.96
N ASN A 114 -20.79 -7.60 7.28
CA ASN A 114 -19.85 -6.79 6.49
C ASN A 114 -18.38 -6.90 6.98
N THR A 115 -18.05 -7.79 7.92
CA THR A 115 -16.66 -7.99 8.35
C THR A 115 -15.79 -8.45 7.18
N VAL A 116 -16.33 -9.23 6.27
CA VAL A 116 -15.64 -9.59 5.02
C VAL A 116 -15.26 -8.37 4.17
N TYR A 117 -16.15 -7.37 4.08
CA TYR A 117 -15.84 -6.13 3.40
C TYR A 117 -14.71 -5.36 4.08
N MET A 118 -14.65 -5.37 5.41
CA MET A 118 -13.60 -4.69 6.15
C MET A 118 -12.23 -5.34 5.93
N TYR A 119 -12.13 -6.67 5.89
CA TYR A 119 -10.90 -7.35 5.48
C TYR A 119 -10.51 -7.00 4.05
N TYR A 120 -11.47 -7.02 3.13
CA TYR A 120 -11.22 -6.65 1.74
C TYR A 120 -10.73 -5.20 1.61
N LEU A 121 -11.39 -4.26 2.31
CA LEU A 121 -10.98 -2.84 2.32
C LEU A 121 -9.57 -2.66 2.92
N ARG A 122 -9.22 -3.40 3.98
CA ARG A 122 -7.89 -3.36 4.57
C ARG A 122 -6.82 -3.83 3.60
N GLY A 123 -7.10 -4.90 2.86
CA GLY A 123 -6.25 -5.36 1.75
C GLY A 123 -6.06 -4.29 0.68
N LEU A 124 -7.13 -3.57 0.29
CA LEU A 124 -7.04 -2.45 -0.66
C LEU A 124 -6.18 -1.30 -0.13
N VAL A 125 -6.37 -0.92 1.13
CA VAL A 125 -5.58 0.14 1.78
C VAL A 125 -4.11 -0.24 1.81
N ASN A 126 -3.78 -1.46 2.24
CA ASN A 126 -2.41 -1.96 2.30
C ASN A 126 -1.77 -2.06 0.90
N SER A 127 -2.53 -2.47 -0.12
CA SER A 127 -2.03 -2.50 -1.51
C SER A 127 -1.69 -1.12 -2.08
N ASN A 128 -2.35 -0.06 -1.59
CA ASN A 128 -2.18 1.31 -2.09
C ASN A 128 -1.27 2.18 -1.20
N ARG A 129 -0.89 1.69 -0.01
CA ARG A 129 -0.18 2.47 1.01
C ARG A 129 1.17 2.98 0.53
N ASP A 130 1.88 2.19 -0.27
CA ASP A 130 3.23 2.49 -0.74
C ASP A 130 3.28 3.20 -2.10
N THR A 131 2.12 3.55 -2.69
CA THR A 131 2.07 4.32 -3.93
C THR A 131 2.34 5.80 -3.66
N VAL A 132 3.59 6.14 -3.30
CA VAL A 132 4.00 7.53 -3.19
C VAL A 132 4.00 8.18 -4.57
N PHE A 133 3.57 9.45 -4.67
CA PHE A 133 3.49 10.23 -5.91
C PHE A 133 4.77 10.15 -6.78
N LEU A 134 5.95 10.24 -6.16
CA LEU A 134 7.25 10.12 -6.84
C LEU A 134 7.47 8.76 -7.53
N GLN A 135 6.84 7.70 -7.05
CA GLN A 135 6.97 6.36 -7.61
C GLN A 135 6.19 6.20 -8.91
N ARG A 136 5.04 6.88 -9.02
CA ARG A 136 4.25 6.90 -10.25
C ARG A 136 4.95 7.69 -11.34
N VAL A 137 5.71 8.73 -10.96
CA VAL A 137 6.47 9.59 -11.89
C VAL A 137 7.77 8.92 -12.35
N TRP A 138 8.45 8.15 -11.49
CA TRP A 138 9.78 7.60 -11.79
C TRP A 138 9.77 6.09 -12.07
N SER A 139 8.59 5.46 -12.18
CA SER A 139 8.43 4.03 -12.53
C SER A 139 9.36 3.09 -11.74
N LEU A 140 9.55 3.37 -10.45
CA LEU A 140 10.41 2.54 -9.60
C LEU A 140 9.77 1.16 -9.41
N ASP A 141 10.56 0.13 -9.64
CA ASP A 141 10.13 -1.26 -9.54
C ASP A 141 9.68 -1.61 -8.12
N ALA A 142 8.40 -1.98 -7.97
CA ALA A 142 7.81 -2.33 -6.68
C ALA A 142 8.46 -3.57 -6.04
N SER A 143 9.02 -4.48 -6.86
CA SER A 143 9.67 -5.70 -6.36
C SER A 143 10.95 -5.45 -5.58
N ARG A 144 11.56 -4.27 -5.72
CA ARG A 144 12.82 -3.89 -5.04
C ARG A 144 12.61 -3.22 -3.69
N ARG A 145 11.39 -3.19 -3.16
CA ARG A 145 11.01 -2.49 -1.93
C ARG A 145 10.76 -3.43 -0.79
N ASP A 146 10.49 -2.82 0.37
CA ASP A 146 9.93 -3.52 1.51
C ASP A 146 8.57 -4.14 1.14
N LEU A 147 8.44 -5.43 1.37
CA LEU A 147 7.24 -6.21 1.07
C LEU A 147 6.31 -6.35 2.28
N ALA A 148 6.56 -5.64 3.39
CA ALA A 148 5.75 -5.76 4.61
C ALA A 148 4.28 -5.40 4.34
N THR A 149 4.02 -4.27 3.68
CA THR A 149 2.67 -3.81 3.36
C THR A 149 1.98 -4.69 2.30
N PRO A 150 2.62 -5.07 1.17
CA PRO A 150 2.08 -6.07 0.25
C PRO A 150 1.76 -7.41 0.91
N THR A 151 2.60 -7.87 1.87
CA THR A 151 2.34 -9.12 2.62
C THR A 151 1.09 -9.00 3.49
N GLN A 152 0.88 -7.86 4.14
CA GLN A 152 -0.35 -7.61 4.89
C GLN A 152 -1.57 -7.62 3.97
N ALA A 153 -1.48 -6.99 2.80
CA ALA A 153 -2.55 -7.02 1.80
C ALA A 153 -2.87 -8.45 1.34
N TYR A 154 -1.85 -9.26 1.07
CA TYR A 154 -2.02 -10.66 0.70
C TYR A 154 -2.76 -11.44 1.77
N ASN A 155 -2.37 -11.29 3.04
CA ASN A 155 -3.01 -11.96 4.17
C ASN A 155 -4.49 -11.54 4.31
N ASP A 156 -4.81 -10.26 4.12
CA ASP A 156 -6.18 -9.77 4.18
C ASP A 156 -7.05 -10.34 3.05
N PHE A 157 -6.52 -10.39 1.82
CA PHE A 157 -7.22 -11.00 0.69
C PHE A 157 -7.35 -12.52 0.85
N SER A 158 -6.37 -13.21 1.46
CA SER A 158 -6.44 -14.64 1.79
C SER A 158 -7.59 -14.92 2.77
N ILE A 159 -7.74 -14.10 3.82
CA ILE A 159 -8.88 -14.20 4.73
C ILE A 159 -10.20 -14.10 3.97
N VAL A 160 -10.31 -13.15 3.04
CA VAL A 160 -11.53 -12.99 2.20
C VAL A 160 -11.77 -14.20 1.31
N ALA A 161 -10.72 -14.71 0.64
CA ALA A 161 -10.83 -15.81 -0.31
C ALA A 161 -11.13 -17.17 0.35
N GLU A 162 -10.57 -17.41 1.56
CA GLU A 162 -10.61 -18.69 2.26
C GLU A 162 -11.78 -18.79 3.25
N ARG A 163 -11.99 -17.75 4.07
CA ARG A 163 -13.05 -17.76 5.08
C ARG A 163 -14.40 -17.34 4.54
N TYR A 164 -14.41 -16.56 3.43
CA TYR A 164 -15.64 -16.04 2.82
C TYR A 164 -15.69 -16.33 1.30
N PRO A 165 -15.53 -17.60 0.86
CA PRO A 165 -15.35 -17.96 -0.54
C PRO A 165 -16.55 -17.59 -1.44
N ASN A 166 -17.74 -17.50 -0.84
CA ASN A 166 -19.00 -17.15 -1.53
C ASN A 166 -19.32 -15.65 -1.48
N SER A 167 -18.43 -14.81 -0.89
CA SER A 167 -18.66 -13.37 -0.86
C SER A 167 -18.41 -12.75 -2.25
N ARG A 168 -19.12 -11.66 -2.54
CA ARG A 168 -18.89 -10.88 -3.76
C ARG A 168 -17.46 -10.36 -3.94
N TYR A 169 -16.68 -10.34 -2.87
CA TYR A 169 -15.29 -9.87 -2.85
C TYR A 169 -14.27 -10.98 -3.14
N ALA A 170 -14.66 -12.26 -2.99
CA ALA A 170 -13.73 -13.38 -3.04
C ALA A 170 -13.04 -13.54 -4.41
N ALA A 171 -13.77 -13.31 -5.51
CA ALA A 171 -13.21 -13.43 -6.85
C ALA A 171 -12.12 -12.36 -7.09
N ASP A 172 -12.39 -11.10 -6.77
CA ASP A 172 -11.41 -10.02 -6.89
C ASP A 172 -10.24 -10.19 -5.92
N ALA A 173 -10.50 -10.66 -4.69
CA ALA A 173 -9.44 -10.98 -3.72
C ALA A 173 -8.44 -12.01 -4.29
N ARG A 174 -8.92 -13.09 -4.94
CA ARG A 174 -8.05 -14.09 -5.58
C ARG A 174 -7.19 -13.49 -6.70
N LEU A 175 -7.77 -12.63 -7.54
CA LEU A 175 -7.00 -11.94 -8.59
C LEU A 175 -5.90 -11.04 -8.01
N ARG A 176 -6.20 -10.31 -6.94
CA ARG A 176 -5.21 -9.48 -6.23
C ARG A 176 -4.13 -10.33 -5.56
N MET A 177 -4.49 -11.46 -4.96
CA MET A 177 -3.52 -12.40 -4.42
C MET A 177 -2.57 -12.93 -5.52
N GLN A 178 -3.09 -13.24 -6.71
CA GLN A 178 -2.24 -13.67 -7.83
C GLN A 178 -1.25 -12.58 -8.24
N ALA A 179 -1.70 -11.32 -8.35
CA ALA A 179 -0.83 -10.19 -8.66
C ALA A 179 0.26 -9.98 -7.58
N LEU A 180 -0.11 -10.13 -6.30
CA LEU A 180 0.85 -10.03 -5.19
C LEU A 180 1.84 -11.20 -5.18
N ARG A 181 1.41 -12.42 -5.52
CA ARG A 181 2.32 -13.57 -5.68
C ARG A 181 3.34 -13.32 -6.78
N ASN A 182 2.93 -12.78 -7.92
CA ASN A 182 3.86 -12.40 -9.00
C ASN A 182 4.85 -11.32 -8.53
N LEU A 183 4.39 -10.35 -7.75
CA LEU A 183 5.27 -9.33 -7.14
C LEU A 183 6.32 -9.96 -6.21
N PHE A 184 5.92 -10.88 -5.33
CA PHE A 184 6.83 -11.58 -4.42
C PHE A 184 7.82 -12.47 -5.17
N ALA A 185 7.34 -13.22 -6.16
CA ALA A 185 8.20 -14.03 -7.01
C ALA A 185 9.23 -13.17 -7.76
N ARG A 186 8.81 -12.02 -8.32
CA ARG A 186 9.73 -11.08 -8.97
C ARG A 186 10.79 -10.55 -8.00
N HIS A 187 10.42 -10.23 -6.76
CA HIS A 187 11.38 -9.79 -5.74
C HIS A 187 12.45 -10.85 -5.47
N GLU A 188 12.06 -12.12 -5.32
CA GLU A 188 13.00 -13.22 -5.10
C GLU A 188 13.88 -13.46 -6.33
N LEU A 189 13.31 -13.38 -7.53
CA LEU A 189 14.06 -13.50 -8.78
C LEU A 189 15.10 -12.38 -8.93
N GLU A 190 14.74 -11.12 -8.70
CA GLU A 190 15.67 -9.99 -8.73
C GLU A 190 16.82 -10.17 -7.72
N THR A 191 16.51 -10.70 -6.55
CA THR A 191 17.50 -11.04 -5.53
C THR A 191 18.40 -12.17 -5.99
N ALA A 192 17.85 -13.22 -6.60
CA ALA A 192 18.62 -14.33 -7.16
C ALA A 192 19.56 -13.86 -8.28
N LEU A 193 19.07 -13.04 -9.20
CA LEU A 193 19.87 -12.43 -10.28
C LEU A 193 20.97 -11.51 -9.74
N TYR A 194 20.70 -10.77 -8.67
CA TYR A 194 21.73 -9.97 -7.99
C TYR A 194 22.87 -10.85 -7.49
N TYR A 195 22.57 -11.96 -6.81
CA TYR A 195 23.60 -12.92 -6.35
C TYR A 195 24.32 -13.58 -7.51
N LEU A 196 23.61 -13.96 -8.57
CA LEU A 196 24.21 -14.56 -9.77
C LEU A 196 25.26 -13.62 -10.39
N ARG A 197 24.92 -12.32 -10.56
CA ARG A 197 25.85 -11.30 -11.06
C ARG A 197 27.09 -11.11 -10.19
N ARG A 198 27.00 -11.43 -8.91
CA ARG A 198 28.10 -11.32 -7.95
C ARG A 198 28.95 -12.58 -7.86
N GLY A 199 28.61 -13.64 -8.56
CA GLY A 199 29.26 -14.95 -8.45
C GLY A 199 28.93 -15.70 -7.16
N ALA A 200 27.91 -15.26 -6.42
CA ALA A 200 27.41 -15.94 -5.21
C ALA A 200 26.38 -17.02 -5.61
N TYR A 201 26.85 -18.02 -6.34
CA TYR A 201 26.00 -19.01 -7.02
C TYR A 201 25.15 -19.84 -6.04
N VAL A 202 25.67 -20.20 -4.87
CA VAL A 202 24.89 -20.91 -3.83
C VAL A 202 23.71 -20.07 -3.40
N SER A 203 23.93 -18.79 -3.07
CA SER A 203 22.86 -17.89 -2.66
C SER A 203 21.85 -17.62 -3.78
N ALA A 204 22.32 -17.56 -5.04
CA ALA A 204 21.42 -17.42 -6.19
C ALA A 204 20.50 -18.65 -6.32
N ALA A 205 21.08 -19.86 -6.22
CA ALA A 205 20.31 -21.10 -6.28
C ALA A 205 19.30 -21.20 -5.13
N ASP A 206 19.69 -20.83 -3.91
CA ASP A 206 18.78 -20.87 -2.75
C ASP A 206 17.60 -19.91 -2.91
N ARG A 207 17.81 -18.71 -3.44
CA ARG A 207 16.73 -17.77 -3.74
C ARG A 207 15.79 -18.26 -4.82
N ALA A 208 16.35 -18.85 -5.89
CA ALA A 208 15.54 -19.43 -6.96
C ALA A 208 14.70 -20.63 -6.47
N LYS A 209 15.27 -21.51 -5.63
CA LYS A 209 14.50 -22.59 -4.97
C LYS A 209 13.37 -22.03 -4.10
N TYR A 210 13.69 -21.06 -3.26
CA TYR A 210 12.69 -20.41 -2.40
C TYR A 210 11.53 -19.85 -3.20
N LEU A 211 11.80 -19.21 -4.35
CA LEU A 211 10.76 -18.72 -5.27
C LEU A 211 9.87 -19.90 -5.74
N LEU A 212 10.45 -20.97 -6.22
CA LEU A 212 9.72 -22.11 -6.77
C LEU A 212 8.88 -22.84 -5.73
N GLU A 213 9.36 -22.92 -4.48
CA GLU A 213 8.69 -23.59 -3.38
C GLU A 213 7.59 -22.73 -2.75
N THR A 214 7.86 -21.43 -2.57
CA THR A 214 6.95 -20.52 -1.84
C THR A 214 5.93 -19.87 -2.75
N TRP A 215 6.32 -19.55 -3.99
CA TRP A 215 5.49 -18.84 -4.97
C TRP A 215 5.28 -19.63 -6.26
N PRO A 216 4.77 -20.87 -6.20
CA PRO A 216 4.51 -21.68 -7.39
C PRO A 216 3.41 -21.05 -8.26
N GLN A 217 3.40 -21.38 -9.56
CA GLN A 217 2.43 -20.89 -10.54
C GLN A 217 2.45 -19.36 -10.71
N THR A 218 3.64 -18.77 -10.70
CA THR A 218 3.88 -17.37 -11.04
C THR A 218 4.56 -17.24 -12.40
N GLU A 219 4.53 -16.04 -12.97
CA GLU A 219 5.13 -15.71 -14.27
C GLU A 219 6.64 -15.94 -14.29
N HIS A 220 7.30 -15.93 -13.12
CA HIS A 220 8.75 -15.97 -12.98
C HIS A 220 9.33 -17.36 -12.69
N GLN A 221 8.53 -18.42 -12.80
CA GLN A 221 9.00 -19.78 -12.52
C GLN A 221 10.12 -20.23 -13.48
N ASN A 222 9.96 -19.98 -14.78
CA ASN A 222 10.93 -20.41 -15.77
C ASN A 222 12.25 -19.65 -15.62
N ASP A 223 12.20 -18.36 -15.30
CA ASP A 223 13.38 -17.58 -14.97
C ASP A 223 14.11 -18.12 -13.74
N ALA A 224 13.37 -18.53 -12.68
CA ALA A 224 13.97 -19.14 -11.50
C ALA A 224 14.66 -20.48 -11.83
N VAL A 225 14.06 -21.30 -12.70
CA VAL A 225 14.70 -22.53 -13.20
C VAL A 225 15.96 -22.20 -14.01
N ALA A 226 15.95 -21.14 -14.82
CA ALA A 226 17.14 -20.68 -15.54
C ALA A 226 18.25 -20.20 -14.59
N VAL A 227 17.91 -19.52 -13.49
CA VAL A 227 18.89 -19.19 -12.43
C VAL A 227 19.50 -20.44 -11.83
N LEU A 228 18.71 -21.48 -11.55
CA LEU A 228 19.22 -22.76 -11.03
C LEU A 228 20.18 -23.43 -12.03
N ALA A 229 19.80 -23.49 -13.30
CA ALA A 229 20.64 -24.08 -14.34
C ALA A 229 21.99 -23.35 -14.45
N GLU A 230 21.99 -22.03 -14.47
CA GLU A 230 23.22 -21.23 -14.52
C GLU A 230 24.05 -21.38 -13.24
N ALA A 231 23.43 -21.25 -12.07
CA ALA A 231 24.12 -21.33 -10.79
C ALA A 231 24.79 -22.70 -10.60
N TYR A 232 24.12 -23.81 -10.94
CA TYR A 232 24.70 -25.15 -10.86
C TYR A 232 25.80 -25.39 -11.89
N THR A 233 25.67 -24.82 -13.08
CA THR A 233 26.74 -24.83 -14.08
C THR A 233 28.01 -24.17 -13.53
N GLN A 234 27.89 -23.00 -12.95
CA GLN A 234 29.00 -22.25 -12.38
C GLN A 234 29.60 -22.91 -11.11
N LEU A 235 28.81 -23.71 -10.39
CA LEU A 235 29.25 -24.51 -9.23
C LEU A 235 29.90 -25.84 -9.65
N GLY A 236 29.90 -26.19 -10.92
CA GLY A 236 30.43 -27.48 -11.43
C GLY A 236 29.55 -28.68 -11.08
N ASN A 237 28.26 -28.44 -10.71
CA ASN A 237 27.32 -29.55 -10.46
C ASN A 237 26.55 -29.88 -11.73
N GLU A 238 27.21 -30.69 -12.60
CA GLU A 238 26.67 -31.05 -13.91
C GLU A 238 25.32 -31.76 -13.86
N SER A 239 25.08 -32.59 -12.83
CA SER A 239 23.83 -33.35 -12.69
C SER A 239 22.65 -32.38 -12.44
N LEU A 240 22.75 -31.50 -11.46
CA LEU A 240 21.68 -30.54 -11.15
C LEU A 240 21.50 -29.50 -12.25
N ALA A 241 22.58 -29.09 -12.92
CA ALA A 241 22.52 -28.19 -14.07
C ALA A 241 21.75 -28.82 -15.24
N ALA A 242 22.05 -30.10 -15.56
CA ALA A 242 21.33 -30.83 -16.60
C ALA A 242 19.87 -31.06 -16.27
N ASP A 243 19.54 -31.34 -15.01
CA ASP A 243 18.16 -31.48 -14.55
C ASP A 243 17.38 -30.16 -14.67
N ALA A 244 17.92 -29.05 -14.19
CA ALA A 244 17.30 -27.75 -14.32
C ALA A 244 17.10 -27.33 -15.78
N LYS A 245 18.12 -27.56 -16.65
CA LYS A 245 18.02 -27.33 -18.09
C LYS A 245 16.91 -28.15 -18.74
N ARG A 246 16.78 -29.43 -18.37
CA ARG A 246 15.74 -30.31 -18.90
C ARG A 246 14.35 -29.85 -18.50
N VAL A 247 14.17 -29.40 -17.24
CA VAL A 247 12.92 -28.82 -16.76
C VAL A 247 12.58 -27.56 -17.53
N LEU A 248 13.57 -26.67 -17.73
CA LEU A 248 13.37 -25.44 -18.50
C LEU A 248 12.98 -25.74 -19.95
N GLN A 249 13.67 -26.65 -20.61
CA GLN A 249 13.36 -27.06 -21.99
C GLN A 249 11.96 -27.66 -22.15
N ALA A 250 11.47 -28.35 -21.11
CA ALA A 250 10.13 -28.92 -21.12
C ALA A 250 9.02 -27.87 -20.92
N ASN A 251 9.27 -26.87 -20.08
CA ASN A 251 8.29 -25.86 -19.72
C ASN A 251 8.31 -24.63 -20.64
N ASP A 252 9.51 -24.22 -21.08
CA ASP A 252 9.73 -23.08 -21.97
C ASP A 252 10.93 -23.35 -22.91
N PRO A 253 10.70 -24.06 -24.02
CA PRO A 253 11.77 -24.40 -24.98
C PRO A 253 12.38 -23.18 -25.67
N ASN A 254 11.73 -22.03 -25.61
CA ASN A 254 12.18 -20.77 -26.21
C ASN A 254 12.82 -19.80 -25.21
N HIS A 255 13.02 -20.22 -23.97
CA HIS A 255 13.59 -19.35 -22.94
C HIS A 255 14.96 -18.80 -23.38
N PRO A 256 15.21 -17.47 -23.23
CA PRO A 256 16.45 -16.83 -23.72
C PRO A 256 17.74 -17.47 -23.17
N TRP A 257 17.72 -17.94 -21.93
CA TRP A 257 18.88 -18.63 -21.32
C TRP A 257 19.35 -19.82 -22.15
N LEU A 258 18.45 -20.58 -22.78
CA LEU A 258 18.80 -21.75 -23.61
C LEU A 258 19.60 -21.37 -24.87
N ARG A 259 19.52 -20.10 -25.27
CA ARG A 259 20.25 -19.51 -26.39
C ARG A 259 21.50 -18.73 -25.97
N GLY A 260 21.76 -18.60 -24.65
CA GLY A 260 22.85 -17.81 -24.12
C GLY A 260 22.58 -16.30 -24.04
N ASP A 261 21.33 -15.88 -24.20
CA ASP A 261 20.93 -14.47 -24.27
C ASP A 261 20.44 -13.91 -22.92
N TRP A 262 20.44 -14.71 -21.85
CA TRP A 262 19.88 -14.37 -20.55
C TRP A 262 20.84 -14.79 -19.41
N PRO A 263 20.92 -14.05 -18.30
CA PRO A 263 20.27 -12.76 -18.05
C PRO A 263 21.00 -11.60 -18.75
N ASP A 264 20.23 -10.61 -19.25
CA ASP A 264 20.81 -9.39 -19.82
C ASP A 264 21.40 -8.52 -18.70
N TYR A 265 22.73 -8.48 -18.64
CA TYR A 265 23.45 -7.63 -17.69
C TYR A 265 23.64 -6.24 -18.30
N PRO A 266 23.20 -5.16 -17.62
CA PRO A 266 23.42 -3.82 -18.12
C PRO A 266 24.91 -3.56 -18.32
N SER A 267 25.28 -3.01 -19.49
CA SER A 267 26.67 -2.72 -19.84
C SER A 267 27.34 -1.83 -18.79
N LYS A 268 28.67 -1.92 -18.66
CA LYS A 268 29.46 -1.10 -17.73
C LYS A 268 29.21 0.40 -17.90
N PHE A 269 28.88 0.86 -19.11
CA PHE A 269 28.54 2.26 -19.42
C PHE A 269 27.20 2.70 -18.84
N ARG A 270 26.22 1.81 -18.70
CA ARG A 270 24.94 2.12 -18.04
C ARG A 270 25.09 2.40 -16.56
N LYS A 271 26.09 1.81 -15.89
CA LYS A 271 26.44 2.08 -14.47
C LYS A 271 27.00 3.49 -14.23
N LEU A 272 27.49 4.16 -15.26
CA LEU A 272 28.04 5.51 -15.19
C LEU A 272 26.99 6.61 -15.40
N ASN A 273 25.77 6.27 -15.79
CA ASN A 273 24.68 7.23 -15.92
C ASN A 273 23.82 7.21 -14.65
N PRO A 274 23.94 8.21 -13.74
CA PRO A 274 23.17 8.26 -12.49
C PRO A 274 21.66 8.41 -12.72
N PHE A 275 21.24 8.78 -13.94
CA PHE A 275 19.84 8.95 -14.35
C PHE A 275 19.29 7.76 -15.16
N ALA A 276 20.13 6.82 -15.56
CA ALA A 276 19.65 5.56 -16.12
C ALA A 276 19.11 4.73 -14.95
N GLY A 277 17.80 4.75 -14.76
CA GLY A 277 17.14 3.78 -13.89
C GLY A 277 17.69 2.38 -14.23
N GLU A 278 18.10 1.61 -13.22
CA GLU A 278 18.52 0.23 -13.40
C GLU A 278 17.33 -0.53 -13.98
N LYS A 279 17.30 -0.70 -15.31
CA LYS A 279 16.31 -1.60 -15.91
C LYS A 279 16.54 -2.98 -15.31
N SER A 280 15.48 -3.61 -14.84
CA SER A 280 15.52 -5.01 -14.45
C SER A 280 16.03 -5.84 -15.61
N ALA A 281 16.77 -6.91 -15.33
CA ALA A 281 17.13 -7.91 -16.33
C ALA A 281 15.88 -8.52 -17.00
N LEU A 282 14.71 -8.31 -16.41
CA LEU A 282 13.40 -8.79 -16.87
C LEU A 282 12.64 -7.79 -17.77
N ASP A 283 13.10 -6.52 -17.87
CA ASP A 283 12.38 -5.49 -18.63
C ASP A 283 12.66 -5.50 -20.15
N ASN A 284 13.41 -6.48 -20.63
CA ASN A 284 13.78 -6.62 -22.06
C ASN A 284 13.00 -7.73 -22.80
N ASN A 285 11.88 -8.21 -22.21
CA ASN A 285 10.97 -9.14 -22.89
C ASN A 285 9.66 -8.48 -23.27
#